data_dc6ded2f671ff83215ee5ac48fb2f441
#
_entry.id   dc6ded2f671ff83215ee5ac48fb2f441
#
_cell.length_a   1.000
_cell.length_b   1.000
_cell.length_c   1.000
_cell.angle_alpha   90.00
_cell.angle_beta   90.00
_cell.angle_gamma   90.00
#
_symmetry.space_group_name_H-M   'P 1'
#
loop_
_entity.id
_entity.type
_entity.pdbx_description
1 polymer ?
#
loop_
_entity_poly.entity_id
_entity_poly.type
_entity_poly.pdbx_seq_one_letter_code
_entity_poly.pdbx_strand_id
1 'polypeptide(L)'
;RYPNRPYAAGESGEPRHDPRVRSFCIVRDEPLTQDALRLFTDALAKNVGPDLLRVKGIVAVAERPDTPAVLHGAQVLLHEVAWLDGWPSDDRRTRLVFITLTHTREEMEALLDVAQRFSAGAARARSARAPA
;
A
#
# COMPACT_ATOMS: atom_id res chain seq x y z
N ARG A 1 -6.42 -15.35 20.85
CA ARG A 1 -5.69 -15.29 20.84
C ARG A 1 -4.96 -16.23 20.46
N TYR A 2 -4.42 -16.39 20.02
CA TYR A 2 -3.75 -17.22 19.58
C TYR A 2 -2.64 -17.25 19.91
N PRO A 3 -2.43 -17.55 20.35
CA PRO A 3 -1.54 -17.64 20.72
C PRO A 3 -0.50 -17.93 20.24
N ASN A 4 -0.10 -17.86 20.11
CA ASN A 4 0.86 -17.97 19.72
C ASN A 4 1.57 -18.95 19.75
N ARG A 5 1.52 -19.44 19.83
CA ARG A 5 2.09 -20.29 19.84
C ARG A 5 2.71 -20.80 19.13
N PRO A 6 2.89 -21.11 19.09
CA PRO A 6 3.56 -21.78 18.61
C PRO A 6 4.06 -21.85 17.58
N TYR A 7 3.89 -21.31 16.97
CA TYR A 7 4.55 -21.38 16.02
C TYR A 7 5.67 -21.00 16.25
N ALA A 8 5.64 -20.76 17.13
CA ALA A 8 6.62 -20.37 17.36
C ALA A 8 7.54 -21.27 17.40
N ALA A 9 7.41 -21.77 17.77
CA ALA A 9 8.24 -22.44 17.82
C ALA A 9 8.87 -22.78 16.93
N GLY A 10 8.68 -22.46 16.56
CA GLY A 10 9.19 -22.65 15.77
C GLY A 10 9.89 -23.29 15.56
N GLU A 11 9.80 -23.40 15.95
CA GLU A 11 10.29 -23.90 15.69
C GLU A 11 10.79 -24.02 14.85
N SER A 12 11.02 -23.87 14.79
CA SER A 12 11.56 -24.04 13.99
C SER A 12 11.58 -23.58 13.08
N GLY A 13 11.01 -23.13 13.12
CA GLY A 13 10.89 -22.61 12.11
C GLY A 13 11.83 -22.22 11.34
N GLU A 14 12.49 -21.80 11.64
CA GLU A 14 13.40 -21.35 10.97
C GLU A 14 13.54 -21.75 9.70
N PRO A 15 13.60 -22.70 9.34
CA PRO A 15 13.89 -22.95 7.97
C PRO A 15 12.76 -22.71 7.04
N ARG A 16 11.65 -22.30 7.48
CA ARG A 16 10.65 -22.05 6.62
C ARG A 16 10.74 -20.82 5.93
N HIS A 17 11.55 -19.90 6.29
CA HIS A 17 11.67 -18.67 5.59
C HIS A 17 12.34 -18.87 4.27
N ASP A 18 11.70 -18.45 3.20
CA ASP A 18 12.34 -18.32 1.91
C ASP A 18 13.28 -17.12 2.01
N PRO A 19 14.58 -17.30 1.75
CA PRO A 19 15.53 -16.18 1.87
C PRO A 19 15.21 -15.02 0.92
N ARG A 20 14.34 -15.23 -0.08
CA ARG A 20 13.94 -14.15 -0.96
C ARG A 20 12.85 -13.29 -0.36
N VAL A 21 12.14 -13.77 0.64
CA VAL A 21 11.01 -13.04 1.19
C VAL A 21 11.49 -11.76 1.86
N ARG A 22 10.86 -10.66 1.48
CA ARG A 22 11.16 -9.34 2.02
C ARG A 22 9.93 -8.81 2.74
N SER A 23 10.15 -8.18 3.86
CA SER A 23 9.07 -7.55 4.62
C SER A 23 9.50 -6.14 4.97
N PHE A 24 8.64 -5.16 4.68
CA PHE A 24 8.98 -3.77 4.96
C PHE A 24 7.71 -2.94 5.08
N CYS A 25 7.89 -1.76 5.65
CA CYS A 25 6.79 -0.83 5.84
C CYS A 25 7.10 0.47 5.12
N ILE A 26 6.10 1.04 4.48
CA ILE A 26 6.21 2.35 3.85
C ILE A 26 5.32 3.30 4.64
N VAL A 27 5.89 4.44 5.02
CA VAL A 27 5.17 5.48 5.75
C VAL A 27 5.28 6.78 4.96
N ARG A 28 4.15 7.45 4.79
CA ARG A 28 4.13 8.74 4.09
C ARG A 28 3.34 9.73 4.89
N ASP A 29 3.92 10.93 5.05
CA ASP A 29 3.25 12.00 5.79
C ASP A 29 2.18 12.67 4.96
N GLU A 30 2.43 12.82 3.68
CA GLU A 30 1.48 13.48 2.81
C GLU A 30 0.43 12.54 2.29
N PRO A 31 -0.83 12.94 2.26
CA PRO A 31 -1.88 12.08 1.72
C PRO A 31 -1.70 11.86 0.22
N LEU A 32 -2.14 10.71 -0.24
CA LEU A 32 -2.24 10.44 -1.66
C LEU A 32 -3.53 11.05 -2.18
N THR A 33 -3.53 11.43 -3.46
CA THR A 33 -4.81 11.71 -4.10
C THR A 33 -5.54 10.41 -4.34
N GLN A 34 -6.84 10.50 -4.52
CA GLN A 34 -7.63 9.31 -4.82
C GLN A 34 -7.17 8.65 -6.11
N ASP A 35 -6.82 9.46 -7.11
CA ASP A 35 -6.28 8.95 -8.36
C ASP A 35 -4.94 8.24 -8.17
N ALA A 36 -4.08 8.78 -7.31
CA ALA A 36 -2.80 8.16 -7.03
C ALA A 36 -3.00 6.79 -6.37
N LEU A 37 -3.95 6.69 -5.46
CA LEU A 37 -4.25 5.42 -4.83
C LEU A 37 -4.70 4.39 -5.86
N ARG A 38 -5.57 4.79 -6.79
CA ARG A 38 -6.05 3.90 -7.82
C ARG A 38 -4.93 3.47 -8.75
N LEU A 39 -4.09 4.43 -9.17
CA LEU A 39 -2.95 4.11 -10.02
C LEU A 39 -1.98 3.15 -9.33
N PHE A 40 -1.74 3.38 -8.04
CA PHE A 40 -0.84 2.53 -7.28
C PHE A 40 -1.38 1.11 -7.16
N THR A 41 -2.66 0.95 -6.85
CA THR A 41 -3.23 -0.39 -6.74
C THR A 41 -3.25 -1.11 -8.08
N ASP A 42 -3.53 -0.38 -9.16
CA ASP A 42 -3.46 -0.96 -10.51
C ASP A 42 -2.04 -1.41 -10.82
N ALA A 43 -1.06 -0.60 -10.48
CA ALA A 43 0.34 -0.93 -10.74
C ALA A 43 0.78 -2.13 -9.92
N LEU A 44 0.33 -2.22 -8.67
CA LEU A 44 0.64 -3.40 -7.86
C LEU A 44 0.12 -4.66 -8.53
N ALA A 45 -1.11 -4.63 -8.99
CA ALA A 45 -1.69 -5.80 -9.62
C ALA A 45 -0.98 -6.18 -10.91
N LYS A 46 -0.62 -5.19 -11.72
CA LYS A 46 -0.08 -5.45 -13.06
C LYS A 46 1.41 -5.66 -13.08
N ASN A 47 2.14 -4.93 -12.26
CA ASN A 47 3.60 -4.92 -12.33
C ASN A 47 4.28 -5.75 -11.26
N VAL A 48 3.66 -5.90 -10.11
CA VAL A 48 4.22 -6.69 -9.03
C VAL A 48 3.60 -8.08 -9.00
N GLY A 49 2.29 -8.14 -9.15
CA GLY A 49 1.57 -9.39 -9.38
C GLY A 49 1.90 -10.47 -8.38
N PRO A 50 2.32 -11.64 -8.87
CA PRO A 50 2.57 -12.78 -7.98
C PRO A 50 3.71 -12.57 -7.00
N ASP A 51 4.58 -11.60 -7.25
CA ASP A 51 5.66 -11.28 -6.33
C ASP A 51 5.13 -10.62 -5.05
N LEU A 52 3.94 -10.06 -5.09
CA LEU A 52 3.33 -9.44 -3.93
C LEU A 52 2.65 -10.53 -3.10
N LEU A 53 3.32 -10.96 -2.04
CA LEU A 53 2.76 -11.99 -1.18
C LEU A 53 1.67 -11.42 -0.30
N ARG A 54 1.83 -10.18 0.14
CA ARG A 54 0.81 -9.54 0.95
C ARG A 54 1.05 -8.04 1.04
N VAL A 55 -0.02 -7.28 1.06
CA VAL A 55 0.03 -5.87 1.40
C VAL A 55 -1.15 -5.58 2.32
N LYS A 56 -0.91 -4.75 3.32
CA LYS A 56 -1.97 -4.36 4.24
C LYS A 56 -1.63 -3.04 4.88
N GLY A 57 -2.61 -2.18 5.02
CA GLY A 57 -2.41 -0.95 5.74
C GLY A 57 -3.46 0.09 5.47
N ILE A 58 -3.17 1.28 5.93
CA ILE A 58 -4.06 2.42 5.89
C ILE A 58 -3.43 3.51 5.03
N VAL A 59 -4.24 4.12 4.18
CA VAL A 59 -3.79 5.16 3.28
C VAL A 59 -4.56 6.44 3.56
N ALA A 60 -3.83 7.52 3.80
CA ALA A 60 -4.42 8.84 3.91
C ALA A 60 -4.73 9.34 2.51
N VAL A 61 -5.96 9.78 2.30
CA VAL A 61 -6.42 10.22 0.98
C VAL A 61 -6.83 11.68 1.08
N ALA A 62 -6.27 12.50 0.22
CA ALA A 62 -6.41 13.95 0.30
C ALA A 62 -7.86 14.41 0.22
N GLU A 63 -8.65 13.76 -0.63
CA GLU A 63 -10.05 14.14 -0.82
C GLU A 63 -10.96 13.67 0.31
N ARG A 64 -10.43 12.79 1.18
CA ARG A 64 -11.20 12.27 2.30
C ARG A 64 -10.35 12.26 3.56
N PRO A 65 -10.01 13.44 4.09
CA PRO A 65 -9.04 13.52 5.18
C PRO A 65 -9.47 12.83 6.48
N ASP A 66 -10.77 12.67 6.69
CA ASP A 66 -11.26 12.09 7.93
C ASP A 66 -11.56 10.60 7.84
N THR A 67 -11.51 10.03 6.65
CA THR A 67 -11.88 8.62 6.45
C THR A 67 -10.80 7.93 5.62
N PRO A 68 -9.84 7.29 6.27
CA PRO A 68 -8.74 6.68 5.52
C PRO A 68 -9.19 5.45 4.74
N ALA A 69 -8.42 5.14 3.71
CA ALA A 69 -8.64 3.93 2.93
C ALA A 69 -7.88 2.77 3.55
N VAL A 70 -8.42 1.57 3.41
CA VAL A 70 -7.75 0.34 3.79
C VAL A 70 -7.37 -0.40 2.52
N LEU A 71 -6.10 -0.74 2.42
CA LEU A 71 -5.59 -1.50 1.30
C LEU A 71 -5.15 -2.86 1.80
N HIS A 72 -5.63 -3.93 1.17
CA HIS A 72 -5.10 -5.23 1.47
C HIS A 72 -5.26 -6.18 0.29
N GLY A 73 -4.37 -7.14 0.21
CA GLY A 73 -4.39 -8.09 -0.87
C GLY A 73 -3.19 -9.02 -0.82
N ALA A 74 -3.19 -9.97 -1.73
CA ALA A 74 -2.10 -10.93 -1.83
C ALA A 74 -2.00 -11.41 -3.28
N GLN A 75 -0.77 -11.51 -3.73
CA GLN A 75 -0.46 -11.98 -5.07
C GLN A 75 -1.23 -11.16 -6.11
N VAL A 76 -1.99 -11.78 -6.99
CA VAL A 76 -2.69 -11.02 -8.02
C VAL A 76 -4.07 -10.55 -7.57
N LEU A 77 -4.46 -10.90 -6.37
CA LEU A 77 -5.79 -10.57 -5.88
C LEU A 77 -5.71 -9.41 -4.90
N LEU A 78 -6.04 -8.23 -5.36
CA LEU A 78 -6.20 -7.07 -4.51
C LEU A 78 -7.69 -6.85 -4.29
N HIS A 79 -8.06 -6.71 -3.04
CA HIS A 79 -9.44 -6.42 -2.72
C HIS A 79 -9.76 -4.98 -3.03
N GLU A 80 -11.02 -4.69 -3.28
CA GLU A 80 -11.44 -3.32 -3.45
C GLU A 80 -11.06 -2.52 -2.22
N VAL A 81 -10.71 -1.27 -2.45
CA VAL A 81 -10.36 -0.38 -1.36
C VAL A 81 -11.59 -0.16 -0.48
N ALA A 82 -11.43 -0.41 0.79
CA ALA A 82 -12.47 -0.13 1.77
C ALA A 82 -12.17 1.20 2.46
N TRP A 83 -13.18 1.80 3.06
CA TRP A 83 -13.02 3.08 3.73
C TRP A 83 -13.42 2.92 5.19
N LEU A 84 -12.57 3.40 6.10
CA LEU A 84 -12.92 3.42 7.51
C LEU A 84 -13.77 4.65 7.81
N ASP A 85 -14.58 4.54 8.85
CA ASP A 85 -15.40 5.69 9.26
C ASP A 85 -14.57 6.79 9.90
N GLY A 86 -13.41 6.47 10.38
CA GLY A 86 -12.52 7.45 11.00
C GLY A 86 -11.14 6.85 11.20
N TRP A 87 -10.23 7.68 11.67
CA TRP A 87 -8.87 7.23 11.93
C TRP A 87 -8.82 6.45 13.22
N PRO A 88 -8.09 5.32 13.25
CA PRO A 88 -8.01 4.50 14.46
C PRO A 88 -7.16 5.11 15.55
N SER A 89 -6.33 6.11 15.24
CA SER A 89 -5.48 6.75 16.24
C SER A 89 -5.18 8.17 15.77
N ASP A 90 -4.37 8.88 16.55
CA ASP A 90 -3.94 10.23 16.19
C ASP A 90 -2.96 10.23 15.03
N ASP A 91 -2.37 9.10 14.72
CA ASP A 91 -1.44 9.01 13.60
C ASP A 91 -2.23 8.87 12.31
N ARG A 92 -2.22 9.92 11.51
CA ARG A 92 -2.99 9.99 10.27
C ARG A 92 -2.12 9.86 9.03
N ARG A 93 -1.01 9.15 9.16
CA ARG A 93 -0.12 8.93 8.03
C ARG A 93 -0.50 7.65 7.29
N THR A 94 -0.14 7.60 6.02
CA THR A 94 -0.19 6.35 5.28
C THR A 94 0.84 5.39 5.86
N ARG A 95 0.42 4.17 6.14
CA ARG A 95 1.30 3.12 6.65
C ARG A 95 0.90 1.82 5.99
N LEU A 96 1.79 1.31 5.15
CA LEU A 96 1.55 0.08 4.40
C LEU A 96 2.65 -0.92 4.69
N VAL A 97 2.25 -2.14 5.02
CA VAL A 97 3.19 -3.24 5.23
C VAL A 97 3.14 -4.14 4.01
N PHE A 98 4.30 -4.43 3.47
CA PHE A 98 4.44 -5.28 2.29
C PHE A 98 5.23 -6.52 2.61
N ILE A 99 4.83 -7.63 2.03
CA ILE A 99 5.63 -8.85 1.99
C ILE A 99 5.74 -9.22 0.52
N THR A 100 6.99 -9.26 0.03
CA THR A 100 7.26 -9.53 -1.38
C THR A 100 8.35 -10.58 -1.51
N LEU A 101 8.49 -11.15 -2.68
CA LEU A 101 9.59 -12.07 -2.95
C LEU A 101 10.84 -11.33 -3.39
N THR A 102 10.73 -10.49 -4.40
CA THR A 102 11.92 -9.85 -4.97
C THR A 102 11.88 -8.33 -4.96
N HIS A 103 10.69 -7.73 -4.90
CA HIS A 103 10.60 -6.28 -4.93
C HIS A 103 11.05 -5.68 -3.61
N THR A 104 11.84 -4.62 -3.69
CA THR A 104 12.39 -3.96 -2.51
C THR A 104 11.49 -2.82 -2.06
N ARG A 105 11.76 -2.31 -0.86
CA ARG A 105 11.08 -1.12 -0.38
C ARG A 105 11.25 0.03 -1.36
N GLU A 106 12.49 0.21 -1.84
CA GLU A 106 12.79 1.33 -2.74
C GLU A 106 11.99 1.23 -4.03
N GLU A 107 11.81 0.02 -4.53
CA GLU A 107 11.00 -0.16 -5.74
C GLU A 107 9.53 0.13 -5.48
N MET A 108 9.01 -0.26 -4.33
CA MET A 108 7.62 0.04 -4.01
C MET A 108 7.42 1.53 -3.76
N GLU A 109 8.40 2.17 -3.12
CA GLU A 109 8.33 3.62 -2.91
C GLU A 109 8.40 4.36 -4.24
N ALA A 110 9.22 3.90 -5.16
CA ALA A 110 9.31 4.52 -6.49
C ALA A 110 7.97 4.39 -7.22
N LEU A 111 7.32 3.23 -7.11
CA LEU A 111 6.04 3.02 -7.74
C LEU A 111 4.99 3.99 -7.17
N LEU A 112 4.99 4.17 -5.87
CA LEU A 112 4.09 5.08 -5.21
C LEU A 112 4.36 6.53 -5.64
N ASP A 113 5.64 6.90 -5.72
CA ASP A 113 6.02 8.24 -6.17
C ASP A 113 5.55 8.52 -7.59
N VAL A 114 5.69 7.53 -8.48
CA VAL A 114 5.24 7.69 -9.86
C VAL A 114 3.73 7.87 -9.91
N ALA A 115 3.00 7.09 -9.13
CA ALA A 115 1.54 7.20 -9.10
C ALA A 115 1.13 8.60 -8.63
N GLN A 116 1.81 9.12 -7.62
CA GLN A 116 1.50 10.43 -7.08
C GLN A 116 1.84 11.53 -8.09
N ARG A 117 2.95 11.41 -8.78
CA ARG A 117 3.34 12.40 -9.78
C ARG A 117 2.40 12.41 -10.98
N PHE A 118 2.01 11.24 -11.47
CA PHE A 118 1.07 11.17 -12.58
C PHE A 118 -0.28 11.76 -12.20
N SER A 119 -0.74 11.48 -11.00
CA SER A 119 -1.99 12.03 -10.52
C SER A 119 -1.91 13.55 -10.42
N ALA A 120 -0.83 14.09 -9.89
CA ALA A 120 -0.64 15.53 -9.79
C ALA A 120 -0.57 16.17 -11.17
N GLY A 121 0.15 15.54 -12.09
CA GLY A 121 0.24 16.04 -13.46
C GLY A 121 -1.10 16.04 -14.16
N ALA A 122 -1.88 14.99 -14.00
CA ALA A 122 -3.22 14.92 -14.59
C ALA A 122 -4.13 16.00 -13.99
N ALA A 123 -4.06 16.22 -12.69
CA ALA A 123 -4.85 17.25 -12.05
C ALA A 123 -4.49 18.63 -12.58
N ARG A 124 -3.20 18.90 -12.75
CA ARG A 124 -2.76 20.18 -13.30
C ARG A 124 -3.22 20.36 -14.74
N ALA A 125 -3.14 19.32 -15.53
CA ALA A 125 -3.58 19.36 -16.92
C ALA A 125 -5.08 19.63 -17.03
N ARG A 126 -5.87 18.99 -16.18
CA ARG A 126 -7.31 19.24 -16.16
C ARG A 126 -7.62 20.68 -15.77
N SER A 127 -6.92 21.19 -14.75
CA SER A 127 -7.11 22.54 -14.30
C SER A 127 -6.73 23.55 -15.39
N ALA A 128 -5.63 23.30 -16.09
CA ALA A 128 -5.17 24.19 -17.15
C ALA A 128 -6.14 24.25 -18.32
N ARG A 129 -6.88 23.17 -18.56
CA ARG A 129 -7.83 23.12 -19.66
C ARG A 129 -9.23 23.48 -19.28
N ALA A 130 -9.48 23.76 -18.01
CA ALA A 130 -10.82 24.12 -17.57
C ALA A 130 -11.25 25.41 -18.23
N PRO A 131 -12.49 25.54 -18.63
CA PRO A 131 -12.96 26.79 -19.19
C PRO A 131 -12.96 27.88 -18.14
N ALA A 132 -12.77 29.06 -18.60
CA ALA A 132 -12.73 30.22 -17.73
C ALA A 132 -14.10 30.49 -17.10
#